data_ed45952167c7aefece9eb4238131411a
#
_entry.id   ed45952167c7aefece9eb4238131411a
#
_cell.length_a   1.000
_cell.length_b   1.000
_cell.length_c   1.000
_cell.angle_alpha   90.00
_cell.angle_beta   90.00
_cell.angle_gamma   90.00
#
_symmetry.space_group_name_H-M   'P 1'
#
loop_
_entity.id
_entity.type
_entity.pdbx_description
1 polymer ?
#
loop_
_entity_poly.entity_id
_entity_poly.type
_entity_poly.pdbx_seq_one_letter_code
_entity_poly.pdbx_strand_id
1 'polypeptide(L)'
;MAHQQTTTGSSVSSARRGQERGPRRPLRASDVIRKISQILGELLITAGIVLLLFVGWELWWTNVEADAKQTEAVQSFAQDFTGPMTPAAPDAAVDYGPPVVGTAPGYGEMIGIMYVPRFGADYTRPIIEGTDAGVLDTLGLGHYGTTSMPGAVGNFAVAGHRQTHGAVLDNIHTLVPGDKIYVQTADGYYTYVFRNNQIVLPDRTDVLMPVPTQAGVTPKESILTMTSCNPRFGSQERIIAYSTLDGWQPASAGPPSEIAAQVAQAQGKG
;
A
#
# COMPACT_ATOMS: atom_id res chain seq x y z
N MET A 1 26.32 -75.66 -74.91
CA MET A 1 26.82 -74.39 -75.42
C MET A 1 26.91 -73.44 -74.26
N ALA A 2 28.03 -73.35 -73.58
CA ALA A 2 29.15 -72.47 -73.70
C ALA A 2 28.77 -70.95 -73.55
N HIS A 3 29.05 -70.34 -72.41
CA HIS A 3 30.01 -69.28 -72.40
C HIS A 3 30.33 -68.86 -70.89
N GLN A 4 31.57 -69.11 -70.55
CA GLN A 4 32.22 -68.50 -69.38
C GLN A 4 32.42 -67.00 -69.63
N GLN A 5 32.22 -66.18 -68.62
CA GLN A 5 32.89 -64.88 -68.58
C GLN A 5 33.38 -64.65 -67.13
N THR A 6 34.62 -64.61 -66.98
CA THR A 6 35.47 -64.17 -65.88
C THR A 6 35.30 -62.65 -65.62
N THR A 7 35.05 -62.25 -64.39
CA THR A 7 35.23 -60.86 -64.01
C THR A 7 36.18 -60.78 -62.84
N THR A 8 37.27 -60.11 -63.12
CA THR A 8 38.36 -59.72 -62.20
C THR A 8 37.92 -58.81 -61.05
N GLY A 9 38.30 -59.20 -59.84
CA GLY A 9 38.09 -58.39 -58.67
C GLY A 9 38.97 -57.12 -58.65
N SER A 10 38.35 -55.99 -58.41
CA SER A 10 39.06 -54.72 -58.10
C SER A 10 38.82 -54.40 -56.67
N SER A 11 39.85 -54.55 -55.82
CA SER A 11 39.86 -54.20 -54.44
C SER A 11 39.99 -52.65 -54.32
N VAL A 12 38.91 -51.99 -53.91
CA VAL A 12 38.94 -50.57 -53.60
C VAL A 12 39.41 -50.41 -52.13
N SER A 13 40.66 -50.04 -51.96
CA SER A 13 41.24 -49.63 -50.69
C SER A 13 40.65 -48.28 -50.26
N SER A 14 39.77 -48.26 -49.24
CA SER A 14 39.29 -47.03 -48.59
C SER A 14 40.37 -46.42 -47.70
N ALA A 15 41.08 -45.47 -48.26
CA ALA A 15 42.01 -44.65 -47.50
C ALA A 15 41.20 -43.75 -46.52
N ARG A 16 41.21 -44.06 -45.22
CA ARG A 16 40.79 -43.17 -44.16
C ARG A 16 41.67 -41.93 -44.22
N ARG A 17 41.12 -40.79 -44.73
CA ARG A 17 41.73 -39.46 -44.57
C ARG A 17 41.73 -39.14 -43.11
N GLY A 18 42.89 -39.23 -42.46
CA GLY A 18 43.14 -38.66 -41.14
C GLY A 18 42.88 -37.17 -41.22
N GLN A 19 41.91 -36.72 -40.45
CA GLN A 19 41.61 -35.30 -40.27
C GLN A 19 42.73 -34.70 -39.41
N GLU A 20 43.77 -34.19 -40.08
CA GLU A 20 44.86 -33.47 -39.42
C GLU A 20 44.25 -32.26 -38.70
N ARG A 21 44.25 -32.30 -37.35
CA ARG A 21 43.93 -31.15 -36.53
C ARG A 21 45.06 -30.12 -36.76
N GLY A 22 44.73 -29.08 -37.54
CA GLY A 22 45.66 -27.97 -37.76
C GLY A 22 46.13 -27.37 -36.44
N PRO A 23 47.31 -26.76 -36.42
CA PRO A 23 47.91 -26.18 -35.19
C PRO A 23 46.94 -25.16 -34.59
N ARG A 24 46.56 -25.35 -33.31
CA ARG A 24 45.77 -24.37 -32.55
C ARG A 24 46.51 -23.05 -32.51
N ARG A 25 46.00 -22.01 -33.20
CA ARG A 25 46.57 -20.65 -33.12
C ARG A 25 46.65 -20.24 -31.64
N PRO A 26 47.80 -19.74 -31.19
CA PRO A 26 47.91 -19.24 -29.80
C PRO A 26 46.96 -18.05 -29.64
N LEU A 27 46.20 -18.06 -28.54
CA LEU A 27 45.25 -16.98 -28.20
C LEU A 27 46.10 -15.69 -28.00
N ARG A 28 45.82 -14.68 -28.80
CA ARG A 28 46.44 -13.37 -28.60
C ARG A 28 45.88 -12.74 -27.33
N ALA A 29 46.69 -12.06 -26.57
CA ALA A 29 46.27 -11.38 -25.33
C ALA A 29 45.07 -10.42 -25.57
N SER A 30 44.98 -9.81 -26.74
CA SER A 30 43.84 -8.98 -27.16
C SER A 30 42.52 -9.75 -27.27
N ASP A 31 42.55 -11.03 -27.70
CA ASP A 31 41.35 -11.86 -27.82
C ASP A 31 40.84 -12.31 -26.46
N VAL A 32 41.77 -12.54 -25.52
CA VAL A 32 41.45 -12.87 -24.11
C VAL A 32 40.83 -11.65 -23.42
N ILE A 33 41.44 -10.49 -23.55
CA ILE A 33 40.92 -9.22 -22.96
C ILE A 33 39.52 -8.92 -23.52
N ARG A 34 39.33 -9.05 -24.83
CA ARG A 34 38.01 -8.81 -25.46
C ARG A 34 36.94 -9.77 -24.94
N LYS A 35 37.26 -11.06 -24.78
CA LYS A 35 36.34 -12.04 -24.20
C LYS A 35 36.01 -11.76 -22.75
N ILE A 36 36.99 -11.38 -21.95
CA ILE A 36 36.79 -11.00 -20.54
C ILE A 36 35.86 -9.76 -20.46
N SER A 37 36.13 -8.73 -21.25
CA SER A 37 35.31 -7.52 -21.27
C SER A 37 33.88 -7.81 -21.74
N GLN A 38 33.71 -8.71 -22.71
CA GLN A 38 32.38 -9.14 -23.19
C GLN A 38 31.61 -9.89 -22.12
N ILE A 39 32.23 -10.88 -21.47
CA ILE A 39 31.61 -11.64 -20.38
C ILE A 39 31.26 -10.71 -19.20
N LEU A 40 32.15 -9.80 -18.84
CA LEU A 40 31.88 -8.83 -17.77
C LEU A 40 30.71 -7.90 -18.14
N GLY A 41 30.64 -7.44 -19.40
CA GLY A 41 29.53 -6.63 -19.89
C GLY A 41 28.19 -7.38 -19.84
N GLU A 42 28.17 -8.65 -20.27
CA GLU A 42 26.98 -9.51 -20.23
C GLU A 42 26.54 -9.74 -18.78
N LEU A 43 27.48 -10.01 -17.86
CA LEU A 43 27.16 -10.17 -16.44
C LEU A 43 26.59 -8.89 -15.81
N LEU A 44 27.15 -7.73 -16.13
CA LEU A 44 26.67 -6.46 -15.63
C LEU A 44 25.26 -6.13 -16.15
N ILE A 45 25.01 -6.39 -17.43
CA ILE A 45 23.68 -6.20 -18.03
C ILE A 45 22.67 -7.15 -17.37
N THR A 46 23.03 -8.42 -17.23
CA THR A 46 22.15 -9.42 -16.58
C THR A 46 21.88 -9.06 -15.13
N ALA A 47 22.91 -8.66 -14.37
CA ALA A 47 22.75 -8.19 -12.99
C ALA A 47 21.86 -6.95 -12.91
N GLY A 48 22.02 -6.01 -13.83
CA GLY A 48 21.17 -4.81 -13.92
C GLY A 48 19.70 -5.14 -14.20
N ILE A 49 19.43 -6.05 -15.13
CA ILE A 49 18.07 -6.51 -15.44
C ILE A 49 17.44 -7.24 -14.23
N VAL A 50 18.18 -8.15 -13.60
CA VAL A 50 17.72 -8.87 -12.40
C VAL A 50 17.39 -7.91 -11.26
N LEU A 51 18.23 -6.90 -11.04
CA LEU A 51 18.01 -5.89 -10.02
C LEU A 51 16.75 -5.04 -10.32
N LEU A 52 16.54 -4.63 -11.56
CA LEU A 52 15.33 -3.90 -11.95
C LEU A 52 14.06 -4.75 -11.78
N LEU A 53 14.11 -6.04 -12.17
CA LEU A 53 13.00 -6.96 -11.97
C LEU A 53 12.73 -7.21 -10.49
N PHE A 54 13.79 -7.32 -9.66
CA PHE A 54 13.68 -7.47 -8.21
C PHE A 54 13.00 -6.26 -7.57
N VAL A 55 13.43 -5.04 -7.92
CA VAL A 55 12.79 -3.80 -7.42
C VAL A 55 11.33 -3.71 -7.85
N GLY A 56 11.02 -4.02 -9.11
CA GLY A 56 9.64 -4.04 -9.60
C GLY A 56 8.78 -5.08 -8.88
N TRP A 57 9.34 -6.27 -8.64
CA TRP A 57 8.67 -7.33 -7.89
C TRP A 57 8.45 -6.95 -6.42
N GLU A 58 9.45 -6.41 -5.74
CA GLU A 58 9.39 -5.98 -4.33
C GLU A 58 8.27 -4.94 -4.13
N LEU A 59 8.23 -3.91 -4.98
CA LEU A 59 7.22 -2.85 -4.90
C LEU A 59 5.80 -3.36 -5.18
N TRP A 60 5.66 -4.32 -6.09
CA TRP A 60 4.35 -4.86 -6.45
C TRP A 60 3.87 -5.89 -5.43
N TRP A 61 4.76 -6.82 -5.02
CA TRP A 61 4.40 -7.94 -4.15
C TRP A 61 4.03 -7.47 -2.74
N THR A 62 4.78 -6.53 -2.18
CA THR A 62 4.48 -5.97 -0.85
C THR A 62 3.10 -5.31 -0.81
N ASN A 63 2.67 -4.66 -1.89
CA ASN A 63 1.34 -4.09 -1.98
C ASN A 63 0.25 -5.17 -2.04
N VAL A 64 0.44 -6.23 -2.85
CA VAL A 64 -0.53 -7.34 -2.96
C VAL A 64 -0.71 -8.07 -1.63
N GLU A 65 0.38 -8.36 -0.93
CA GLU A 65 0.32 -9.03 0.36
C GLU A 65 -0.36 -8.17 1.44
N ALA A 66 0.01 -6.89 1.50
CA ALA A 66 -0.58 -5.96 2.45
C ALA A 66 -2.08 -5.73 2.17
N ASP A 67 -2.48 -5.53 0.90
CA ASP A 67 -3.88 -5.36 0.52
C ASP A 67 -4.74 -6.59 0.91
N ALA A 68 -4.20 -7.80 0.76
CA ALA A 68 -4.91 -9.02 1.18
C ALA A 68 -5.18 -9.05 2.70
N LYS A 69 -4.16 -8.76 3.52
CA LYS A 69 -4.29 -8.71 4.99
C LYS A 69 -5.20 -7.57 5.44
N GLN A 70 -5.10 -6.41 4.83
CA GLN A 70 -5.96 -5.27 5.12
C GLN A 70 -7.43 -5.56 4.79
N THR A 71 -7.67 -6.22 3.66
CA THR A 71 -9.02 -6.64 3.26
C THR A 71 -9.60 -7.65 4.26
N GLU A 72 -8.81 -8.63 4.70
CA GLU A 72 -9.22 -9.61 5.71
C GLU A 72 -9.56 -8.92 7.04
N ALA A 73 -8.74 -7.97 7.50
CA ALA A 73 -9.00 -7.21 8.73
C ALA A 73 -10.30 -6.40 8.62
N VAL A 74 -10.51 -5.71 7.50
CA VAL A 74 -11.75 -4.96 7.23
C VAL A 74 -12.97 -5.88 7.24
N GLN A 75 -12.90 -7.03 6.57
CA GLN A 75 -14.01 -7.97 6.51
C GLN A 75 -14.33 -8.57 7.90
N SER A 76 -13.31 -8.92 8.67
CA SER A 76 -13.50 -9.44 10.03
C SER A 76 -14.22 -8.42 10.92
N PHE A 77 -13.74 -7.16 10.94
CA PHE A 77 -14.38 -6.09 11.69
C PHE A 77 -15.83 -5.83 11.22
N ALA A 78 -16.04 -5.80 9.90
CA ALA A 78 -17.34 -5.52 9.32
C ALA A 78 -18.36 -6.63 9.60
N GLN A 79 -17.93 -7.90 9.75
CA GLN A 79 -18.80 -9.02 10.13
C GLN A 79 -19.27 -8.91 11.57
N ASP A 80 -18.43 -8.43 12.47
CA ASP A 80 -18.76 -8.22 13.89
C ASP A 80 -19.65 -6.98 14.11
N PHE A 81 -19.73 -6.09 13.10
CA PHE A 81 -20.54 -4.89 13.19
C PHE A 81 -22.03 -5.19 13.04
N THR A 82 -22.81 -4.89 14.09
CA THR A 82 -24.25 -5.23 14.20
C THR A 82 -25.21 -4.12 13.75
N GLY A 83 -24.70 -2.99 13.25
CA GLY A 83 -25.50 -1.86 12.78
C GLY A 83 -26.34 -2.17 11.54
N PRO A 84 -27.47 -1.46 11.32
CA PRO A 84 -28.25 -1.59 10.11
C PRO A 84 -27.46 -1.14 8.88
N MET A 85 -27.72 -1.80 7.75
CA MET A 85 -27.08 -1.52 6.46
C MET A 85 -27.81 -0.45 5.63
N THR A 86 -29.02 -0.13 6.06
CA THR A 86 -29.82 0.92 5.38
C THR A 86 -29.20 2.27 5.73
N PRO A 87 -28.82 3.09 4.73
CA PRO A 87 -28.31 4.42 4.98
C PRO A 87 -29.30 5.24 5.81
N ALA A 88 -28.77 6.09 6.68
CA ALA A 88 -29.60 7.16 7.26
C ALA A 88 -30.21 7.98 6.12
N ALA A 89 -31.47 8.41 6.30
CA ALA A 89 -32.14 9.19 5.28
C ALA A 89 -31.29 10.44 4.90
N PRO A 90 -31.01 10.68 3.61
CA PRO A 90 -29.98 11.61 3.17
C PRO A 90 -30.25 13.09 3.51
N ASP A 91 -31.47 13.46 3.89
CA ASP A 91 -31.89 14.84 4.00
C ASP A 91 -32.30 15.32 5.40
N ALA A 92 -32.22 14.49 6.41
CA ALA A 92 -32.47 14.93 7.78
C ALA A 92 -31.11 15.18 8.47
N ALA A 93 -30.77 16.42 8.74
CA ALA A 93 -29.72 16.75 9.71
C ALA A 93 -30.20 16.31 11.10
N VAL A 94 -30.10 14.99 11.36
CA VAL A 94 -30.42 14.43 12.66
C VAL A 94 -29.26 14.75 13.59
N ASP A 95 -29.56 15.51 14.63
CA ASP A 95 -28.59 15.72 15.70
C ASP A 95 -28.61 14.51 16.64
N TYR A 96 -27.56 13.69 16.57
CA TYR A 96 -27.36 12.54 17.45
C TYR A 96 -26.69 12.90 18.78
N GLY A 97 -26.52 14.21 19.05
CA GLY A 97 -25.80 14.71 20.23
C GLY A 97 -24.27 14.56 20.09
N PRO A 98 -23.53 14.64 21.20
CA PRO A 98 -22.09 14.50 21.18
C PRO A 98 -21.67 13.10 20.76
N PRO A 99 -20.56 12.97 20.00
CA PRO A 99 -20.06 11.66 19.56
C PRO A 99 -19.67 10.81 20.75
N VAL A 100 -19.94 9.51 20.65
CA VAL A 100 -19.36 8.53 21.58
C VAL A 100 -17.87 8.46 21.31
N VAL A 101 -17.05 8.46 22.35
CA VAL A 101 -15.61 8.32 22.26
C VAL A 101 -15.22 6.97 22.85
N GLY A 102 -14.78 6.06 22.00
CA GLY A 102 -14.32 4.74 22.42
C GLY A 102 -13.00 4.81 23.19
N THR A 103 -12.66 3.73 23.87
CA THR A 103 -11.35 3.56 24.51
C THR A 103 -10.36 3.01 23.49
N ALA A 104 -9.11 3.47 23.50
CA ALA A 104 -8.06 2.91 22.67
C ALA A 104 -7.87 1.42 22.98
N PRO A 105 -7.90 0.54 21.98
CA PRO A 105 -7.67 -0.89 22.15
C PRO A 105 -6.18 -1.17 22.44
N GLY A 106 -5.84 -2.44 22.59
CA GLY A 106 -4.44 -2.86 22.71
C GLY A 106 -3.65 -2.66 21.41
N TYR A 107 -2.33 -2.58 21.53
CA TYR A 107 -1.44 -2.50 20.40
C TYR A 107 -1.71 -3.61 19.37
N GLY A 108 -1.78 -3.24 18.09
CA GLY A 108 -2.07 -4.17 16.97
C GLY A 108 -3.55 -4.53 16.83
N GLU A 109 -4.42 -4.06 17.72
CA GLU A 109 -5.86 -4.27 17.62
C GLU A 109 -6.54 -3.20 16.77
N MET A 110 -7.66 -3.56 16.17
CA MET A 110 -8.39 -2.70 15.24
C MET A 110 -9.27 -1.69 15.98
N ILE A 111 -9.14 -0.42 15.59
CA ILE A 111 -9.98 0.70 16.05
C ILE A 111 -11.24 0.79 15.17
N GLY A 112 -11.07 0.63 13.86
CA GLY A 112 -12.15 0.82 12.91
C GLY A 112 -11.72 0.84 11.46
N ILE A 113 -12.55 1.37 10.59
CA ILE A 113 -12.34 1.44 9.14
C ILE A 113 -12.39 2.90 8.69
N MET A 114 -11.45 3.28 7.81
CA MET A 114 -11.48 4.58 7.15
C MET A 114 -11.97 4.45 5.71
N TYR A 115 -12.89 5.32 5.32
CA TYR A 115 -13.40 5.48 3.96
C TYR A 115 -13.10 6.89 3.50
N VAL A 116 -12.53 7.02 2.30
CA VAL A 116 -12.23 8.32 1.69
C VAL A 116 -12.70 8.28 0.23
N PRO A 117 -13.91 8.75 -0.08
CA PRO A 117 -14.48 8.70 -1.45
C PRO A 117 -13.58 9.34 -2.50
N ARG A 118 -12.84 10.41 -2.14
CA ARG A 118 -11.86 11.06 -3.03
C ARG A 118 -10.74 10.11 -3.49
N PHE A 119 -10.38 9.10 -2.69
CA PHE A 119 -9.30 8.16 -3.04
C PHE A 119 -9.77 7.02 -3.95
N GLY A 120 -11.07 6.83 -4.07
CA GLY A 120 -11.70 5.81 -4.90
C GLY A 120 -13.00 5.29 -4.29
N ALA A 121 -13.89 4.80 -5.13
CA ALA A 121 -15.18 4.23 -4.70
C ALA A 121 -15.02 2.93 -3.89
N ASP A 122 -13.87 2.30 -3.95
CA ASP A 122 -13.48 1.07 -3.25
C ASP A 122 -12.49 1.30 -2.12
N TYR A 123 -12.12 2.57 -1.86
CA TYR A 123 -11.14 2.86 -0.82
C TYR A 123 -11.72 2.56 0.57
N THR A 124 -11.19 1.52 1.18
CA THR A 124 -11.55 1.03 2.51
C THR A 124 -10.28 0.55 3.19
N ARG A 125 -9.89 1.15 4.33
CA ARG A 125 -8.63 0.82 5.01
C ARG A 125 -8.85 0.64 6.51
N PRO A 126 -8.28 -0.40 7.13
CA PRO A 126 -8.35 -0.61 8.57
C PRO A 126 -7.50 0.43 9.30
N ILE A 127 -7.95 0.82 10.48
CA ILE A 127 -7.21 1.67 11.43
C ILE A 127 -6.85 0.81 12.63
N ILE A 128 -5.57 0.71 12.91
CA ILE A 128 -4.99 -0.18 13.92
C ILE A 128 -4.27 0.65 14.98
N GLU A 129 -4.28 0.22 16.24
CA GLU A 129 -3.51 0.87 17.29
C GLU A 129 -2.01 0.60 17.14
N GLY A 130 -1.20 1.66 17.04
CA GLY A 130 0.26 1.59 16.84
C GLY A 130 0.72 2.14 15.48
N THR A 131 1.99 2.56 15.38
CA THR A 131 2.57 3.19 14.18
C THR A 131 3.95 2.64 13.80
N ASP A 132 4.33 1.49 14.33
CA ASP A 132 5.58 0.83 13.92
C ASP A 132 5.40 -0.02 12.64
N ALA A 133 6.51 -0.57 12.16
CA ALA A 133 6.52 -1.39 10.95
C ALA A 133 5.59 -2.61 11.04
N GLY A 134 5.39 -3.19 12.22
CA GLY A 134 4.48 -4.33 12.40
C GLY A 134 3.04 -3.99 12.02
N VAL A 135 2.61 -2.77 12.31
CA VAL A 135 1.28 -2.24 11.95
C VAL A 135 1.28 -1.68 10.54
N LEU A 136 2.17 -0.74 10.24
CA LEU A 136 2.12 0.02 8.98
C LEU A 136 2.41 -0.84 7.74
N ASP A 137 3.32 -1.82 7.85
CA ASP A 137 3.73 -2.64 6.70
C ASP A 137 2.71 -3.74 6.35
N THR A 138 1.79 -4.04 7.27
CA THR A 138 0.87 -5.18 7.09
C THR A 138 -0.59 -4.83 7.27
N LEU A 139 -0.92 -3.98 8.24
CA LEU A 139 -2.28 -3.80 8.72
C LEU A 139 -2.95 -2.49 8.24
N GLY A 140 -2.21 -1.58 7.62
CA GLY A 140 -2.80 -0.40 6.98
C GLY A 140 -2.52 0.93 7.67
N LEU A 141 -3.57 1.61 8.17
CA LEU A 141 -3.42 2.88 8.88
C LEU A 141 -3.12 2.62 10.36
N GLY A 142 -2.08 3.25 10.87
CA GLY A 142 -1.67 3.14 12.27
C GLY A 142 -2.06 4.37 13.08
N HIS A 143 -2.74 4.18 14.21
CA HIS A 143 -3.06 5.26 15.14
C HIS A 143 -1.86 5.59 16.03
N TYR A 144 -1.60 6.89 16.21
CA TYR A 144 -0.62 7.35 17.19
C TYR A 144 -1.21 7.29 18.59
N GLY A 145 -0.88 6.29 19.38
CA GLY A 145 -1.46 6.01 20.71
C GLY A 145 -1.35 7.12 21.74
N THR A 146 -0.58 8.18 21.46
CA THR A 146 -0.49 9.40 22.27
C THR A 146 -1.51 10.47 21.88
N THR A 147 -2.30 10.22 20.84
CA THR A 147 -3.31 11.13 20.31
C THR A 147 -4.72 10.70 20.71
N SER A 148 -5.73 11.51 20.38
CA SER A 148 -7.11 11.26 20.77
C SER A 148 -7.74 10.13 19.94
N MET A 149 -8.81 9.52 20.44
CA MET A 149 -9.66 8.59 19.69
C MET A 149 -10.64 9.34 18.77
N PRO A 150 -11.23 8.66 17.75
CA PRO A 150 -12.22 9.26 16.86
C PRO A 150 -13.34 9.96 17.63
N GLY A 151 -13.72 11.15 17.20
CA GLY A 151 -14.78 11.95 17.81
C GLY A 151 -14.38 12.75 19.04
N ALA A 152 -13.29 12.41 19.71
CA ALA A 152 -12.83 13.16 20.88
C ALA A 152 -12.35 14.56 20.50
N VAL A 153 -12.61 15.53 21.39
CA VAL A 153 -12.00 16.86 21.28
C VAL A 153 -10.49 16.73 21.43
N GLY A 154 -9.76 17.21 20.45
CA GLY A 154 -8.31 17.02 20.30
C GLY A 154 -7.97 16.52 18.91
N ASN A 155 -6.87 15.80 18.81
CA ASN A 155 -6.31 15.35 17.54
C ASN A 155 -6.28 13.81 17.48
N PHE A 156 -7.12 13.22 16.67
CA PHE A 156 -7.04 11.82 16.27
C PHE A 156 -6.06 11.71 15.10
N ALA A 157 -4.88 11.14 15.32
CA ALA A 157 -3.84 11.11 14.30
C ALA A 157 -3.53 9.70 13.83
N VAL A 158 -3.40 9.52 12.53
CA VAL A 158 -3.05 8.26 11.88
C VAL A 158 -1.89 8.43 10.91
N ALA A 159 -1.06 7.39 10.81
CA ALA A 159 0.00 7.27 9.82
C ALA A 159 -0.35 6.22 8.77
N GLY A 160 0.22 6.35 7.58
CA GLY A 160 0.12 5.32 6.56
C GLY A 160 1.17 5.48 5.47
N HIS A 161 1.56 4.36 4.86
CA HIS A 161 2.48 4.37 3.73
C HIS A 161 1.90 5.07 2.52
N ARG A 162 2.79 5.72 1.74
CA ARG A 162 2.38 6.41 0.52
C ARG A 162 2.48 5.55 -0.72
N GLN A 163 3.39 4.57 -0.76
CA GLN A 163 3.69 3.83 -1.99
C GLN A 163 3.88 2.33 -1.85
N THR A 164 4.23 1.88 -0.66
CA THR A 164 4.49 0.47 -0.37
C THR A 164 3.45 -0.06 0.59
N HIS A 165 3.39 -1.39 0.76
CA HIS A 165 2.56 -2.03 1.79
C HIS A 165 1.08 -1.61 1.73
N GLY A 166 0.51 -1.69 0.52
CA GLY A 166 -0.88 -1.31 0.24
C GLY A 166 -1.08 0.17 -0.09
N ALA A 167 -0.01 1.01 -0.01
CA ALA A 167 -0.02 2.42 -0.42
C ALA A 167 -1.24 3.21 0.09
N VAL A 168 -1.60 2.95 1.35
CA VAL A 168 -2.89 3.36 1.94
C VAL A 168 -3.15 4.87 1.90
N LEU A 169 -2.11 5.70 1.85
CA LEU A 169 -2.21 7.16 1.72
C LEU A 169 -1.56 7.69 0.43
N ASP A 170 -1.49 6.90 -0.64
CA ASP A 170 -0.92 7.34 -1.92
C ASP A 170 -1.61 8.61 -2.43
N ASN A 171 -2.93 8.65 -2.36
CA ASN A 171 -3.76 9.73 -2.87
C ASN A 171 -3.97 10.90 -1.88
N ILE A 172 -3.30 10.94 -0.73
CA ILE A 172 -3.47 12.02 0.27
C ILE A 172 -3.33 13.43 -0.30
N HIS A 173 -2.50 13.58 -1.34
CA HIS A 173 -2.25 14.86 -2.03
C HIS A 173 -3.42 15.31 -2.93
N THR A 174 -4.39 14.46 -3.21
CA THR A 174 -5.53 14.77 -4.08
C THR A 174 -6.69 15.39 -3.32
N LEU A 175 -6.64 15.37 -1.98
CA LEU A 175 -7.67 15.96 -1.15
C LEU A 175 -7.81 17.46 -1.41
N VAL A 176 -9.05 17.91 -1.53
CA VAL A 176 -9.41 19.32 -1.65
C VAL A 176 -10.33 19.74 -0.50
N PRO A 177 -10.27 21.00 -0.03
CA PRO A 177 -11.12 21.46 1.06
C PRO A 177 -12.60 21.14 0.82
N GLY A 178 -13.25 20.54 1.82
CA GLY A 178 -14.63 20.07 1.73
C GLY A 178 -14.80 18.58 1.45
N ASP A 179 -13.74 17.86 1.05
CA ASP A 179 -13.80 16.40 0.91
C ASP A 179 -14.09 15.75 2.25
N LYS A 180 -14.94 14.73 2.24
CA LYS A 180 -15.32 13.98 3.43
C LYS A 180 -14.43 12.75 3.62
N ILE A 181 -14.13 12.50 4.87
CA ILE A 181 -13.39 11.33 5.36
C ILE A 181 -14.25 10.71 6.45
N TYR A 182 -14.55 9.45 6.31
CA TYR A 182 -15.38 8.73 7.25
C TYR A 182 -14.56 7.75 8.05
N VAL A 183 -14.78 7.72 9.36
CA VAL A 183 -14.22 6.71 10.27
C VAL A 183 -15.37 5.93 10.87
N GLN A 184 -15.42 4.62 10.60
CA GLN A 184 -16.36 3.70 11.23
C GLN A 184 -15.67 3.02 12.41
N THR A 185 -16.31 3.04 13.57
CA THR A 185 -15.92 2.23 14.74
C THR A 185 -17.08 1.34 15.15
N ALA A 186 -16.92 0.56 16.22
CA ALA A 186 -18.04 -0.20 16.80
C ALA A 186 -19.20 0.70 17.24
N ASP A 187 -18.93 1.95 17.63
CA ASP A 187 -19.92 2.89 18.14
C ASP A 187 -20.74 3.57 17.02
N GLY A 188 -20.14 3.77 15.84
CA GLY A 188 -20.81 4.44 14.73
C GLY A 188 -19.83 5.04 13.71
N TYR A 189 -20.30 6.08 13.03
CA TYR A 189 -19.62 6.72 11.91
C TYR A 189 -19.33 8.19 12.25
N TYR A 190 -18.07 8.57 12.11
CA TYR A 190 -17.56 9.95 12.31
C TYR A 190 -17.25 10.53 10.95
N THR A 191 -17.84 11.66 10.62
CA THR A 191 -17.62 12.39 9.37
C THR A 191 -16.68 13.54 9.62
N TYR A 192 -15.50 13.49 9.03
CA TYR A 192 -14.52 14.57 9.05
C TYR A 192 -14.51 15.26 7.70
N VAL A 193 -14.34 16.59 7.71
CA VAL A 193 -14.22 17.41 6.49
C VAL A 193 -12.79 17.91 6.37
N PHE A 194 -12.16 17.59 5.25
CA PHE A 194 -10.79 18.00 4.96
C PHE A 194 -10.68 19.52 4.84
N ARG A 195 -9.64 20.07 5.46
CA ARG A 195 -9.34 21.52 5.49
C ARG A 195 -8.16 21.89 4.59
N ASN A 196 -6.98 21.33 4.89
CA ASN A 196 -5.75 21.66 4.17
C ASN A 196 -4.66 20.60 4.37
N ASN A 197 -3.68 20.62 3.46
CA ASN A 197 -2.43 19.91 3.60
C ASN A 197 -1.31 20.84 4.11
N GLN A 198 -0.32 20.24 4.78
CA GLN A 198 0.94 20.87 5.15
C GLN A 198 2.09 19.93 4.80
N ILE A 199 3.18 20.46 4.24
CA ILE A 199 4.43 19.71 4.06
C ILE A 199 5.38 20.12 5.17
N VAL A 200 5.93 19.11 5.86
CA VAL A 200 6.84 19.33 7.01
C VAL A 200 8.04 18.38 6.93
N LEU A 201 9.08 18.65 7.69
CA LEU A 201 10.18 17.71 7.87
C LEU A 201 9.77 16.54 8.79
N PRO A 202 10.46 15.39 8.73
CA PRO A 202 10.09 14.21 9.50
C PRO A 202 10.13 14.36 11.02
N ASP A 203 10.90 15.31 11.53
CA ASP A 203 11.06 15.61 12.96
C ASP A 203 9.97 16.53 13.53
N ARG A 204 9.05 17.04 12.69
CA ARG A 204 7.95 17.90 13.11
C ARG A 204 6.83 17.09 13.78
N THR A 205 7.06 16.69 15.02
CA THR A 205 6.08 15.95 15.82
C THR A 205 4.98 16.82 16.45
N ASP A 206 5.12 18.13 16.40
CA ASP A 206 4.12 19.11 16.84
C ASP A 206 2.81 19.04 16.04
N VAL A 207 2.82 18.43 14.85
CA VAL A 207 1.60 18.12 14.08
C VAL A 207 0.68 17.12 14.78
N LEU A 208 1.19 16.38 15.76
CA LEU A 208 0.44 15.40 16.56
C LEU A 208 -0.13 16.00 17.87
N MET A 209 0.17 17.25 18.18
CA MET A 209 -0.37 17.91 19.37
C MET A 209 -1.90 17.95 19.36
N PRO A 210 -2.57 18.06 20.53
CA PRO A 210 -4.04 18.16 20.62
C PRO A 210 -4.64 19.26 19.73
N VAL A 211 -3.93 20.40 19.60
CA VAL A 211 -4.14 21.38 18.53
C VAL A 211 -2.88 21.37 17.68
N PRO A 212 -2.92 20.84 16.45
CA PRO A 212 -1.74 20.69 15.62
C PRO A 212 -0.91 21.96 15.51
N THR A 213 0.40 21.85 15.72
CA THR A 213 1.40 22.93 15.67
C THR A 213 1.24 24.05 16.72
N GLN A 214 0.33 23.90 17.69
CA GLN A 214 0.05 24.94 18.71
C GLN A 214 0.24 24.38 20.13
N ALA A 215 1.47 24.48 20.62
CA ALA A 215 1.79 24.03 21.96
C ALA A 215 1.02 24.80 23.06
N GLY A 216 0.48 24.05 24.03
CA GLY A 216 -0.21 24.63 25.21
C GLY A 216 -1.60 25.19 24.93
N VAL A 217 -2.11 25.10 23.69
CA VAL A 217 -3.47 25.51 23.37
C VAL A 217 -4.44 24.38 23.75
N THR A 218 -5.50 24.75 24.48
CA THR A 218 -6.58 23.80 24.80
C THR A 218 -7.42 23.51 23.56
N PRO A 219 -7.59 22.24 23.16
CA PRO A 219 -8.39 21.91 22.00
C PRO A 219 -9.87 22.22 22.23
N LYS A 220 -10.55 22.64 21.15
CA LYS A 220 -11.99 22.93 21.15
C LYS A 220 -12.70 22.18 20.02
N GLU A 221 -11.95 21.63 19.08
CA GLU A 221 -12.44 20.87 17.92
C GLU A 221 -11.94 19.44 17.98
N SER A 222 -12.66 18.53 17.34
CA SER A 222 -12.18 17.18 17.08
C SER A 222 -11.51 17.19 15.71
N ILE A 223 -10.22 16.93 15.69
CA ILE A 223 -9.37 16.99 14.49
C ILE A 223 -8.98 15.57 14.10
N LEU A 224 -8.98 15.27 12.80
CA LEU A 224 -8.31 14.12 12.21
C LEU A 224 -7.06 14.60 11.49
N THR A 225 -5.91 14.04 11.85
CA THR A 225 -4.64 14.25 11.18
C THR A 225 -4.18 12.96 10.51
N MET A 226 -3.94 13.00 9.20
CA MET A 226 -3.32 11.90 8.46
C MET A 226 -1.89 12.28 8.08
N THR A 227 -0.93 11.39 8.32
CA THR A 227 0.49 11.61 8.04
C THR A 227 1.03 10.58 7.06
N SER A 228 1.77 11.02 6.05
CA SER A 228 2.43 10.12 5.09
C SER A 228 3.76 10.68 4.60
N CYS A 229 4.56 9.86 3.93
CA CYS A 229 5.82 10.29 3.33
C CYS A 229 5.61 11.28 2.17
N ASN A 230 6.57 12.17 1.96
CA ASN A 230 6.63 13.11 0.83
C ASN A 230 8.10 13.31 0.40
N PRO A 231 8.39 13.53 -0.91
CA PRO A 231 7.51 13.39 -2.07
C PRO A 231 7.02 11.95 -2.27
N ARG A 232 6.14 11.73 -3.27
CA ARG A 232 5.52 10.43 -3.54
C ARG A 232 6.53 9.27 -3.65
N PHE A 233 7.71 9.47 -4.22
CA PHE A 233 8.78 8.48 -4.34
C PHE A 233 9.99 8.80 -3.43
N GLY A 234 9.70 9.33 -2.25
CA GLY A 234 10.72 9.70 -1.27
C GLY A 234 10.18 9.76 0.15
N SER A 235 11.07 10.07 1.07
CA SER A 235 10.75 10.15 2.50
C SER A 235 11.41 11.35 3.20
N GLN A 236 11.88 12.31 2.41
CA GLN A 236 12.60 13.49 2.91
C GLN A 236 11.70 14.43 3.71
N GLU A 237 10.41 14.38 3.43
CA GLU A 237 9.38 15.19 4.05
C GLU A 237 8.20 14.33 4.49
N ARG A 238 7.22 14.96 5.12
CA ARG A 238 5.90 14.40 5.40
C ARG A 238 4.83 15.30 4.82
N ILE A 239 3.80 14.69 4.24
CA ILE A 239 2.53 15.36 3.92
C ILE A 239 1.55 15.08 5.04
N ILE A 240 0.99 16.14 5.57
CA ILE A 240 0.04 16.12 6.68
C ILE A 240 -1.29 16.65 6.15
N ALA A 241 -2.36 15.87 6.33
CA ALA A 241 -3.71 16.30 5.98
C ALA A 241 -4.52 16.53 7.26
N TYR A 242 -5.10 17.71 7.39
CA TYR A 242 -5.94 18.09 8.53
C TYR A 242 -7.41 18.17 8.14
N SER A 243 -8.25 17.55 8.97
CA SER A 243 -9.70 17.55 8.83
C SER A 243 -10.36 17.83 10.17
N THR A 244 -11.57 18.39 10.15
CA THR A 244 -12.35 18.62 11.38
C THR A 244 -13.62 17.80 11.37
N LEU A 245 -14.04 17.33 12.52
CA LEU A 245 -15.30 16.64 12.69
C LEU A 245 -16.47 17.56 12.32
N ASP A 246 -17.28 17.11 11.38
CA ASP A 246 -18.48 17.80 10.91
C ASP A 246 -19.76 17.18 11.52
N GLY A 247 -19.70 15.85 11.78
CA GLY A 247 -20.82 15.15 12.36
C GLY A 247 -20.49 13.72 12.72
N TRP A 248 -21.41 13.09 13.45
CA TRP A 248 -21.34 11.67 13.74
C TRP A 248 -22.73 11.06 13.72
N GLN A 249 -22.82 9.77 13.56
CA GLN A 249 -24.06 9.00 13.72
C GLN A 249 -23.78 7.65 14.38
N PRO A 250 -24.64 7.20 15.33
CA PRO A 250 -24.43 5.92 15.99
C PRO A 250 -24.60 4.76 15.00
N ALA A 251 -23.99 3.62 15.33
CA ALA A 251 -24.11 2.41 14.53
C ALA A 251 -25.57 2.04 14.20
N SER A 252 -26.48 2.28 15.13
CA SER A 252 -27.93 2.01 14.97
C SER A 252 -28.63 2.87 13.91
N ALA A 253 -28.01 3.99 13.50
CA ALA A 253 -28.55 4.85 12.42
C ALA A 253 -28.19 4.35 11.01
N GLY A 254 -27.29 3.37 10.90
CA GLY A 254 -26.75 2.88 9.63
C GLY A 254 -25.62 3.78 9.09
N PRO A 255 -25.06 3.42 7.92
CA PRO A 255 -23.97 4.18 7.33
C PRO A 255 -24.44 5.49 6.71
N PRO A 256 -23.57 6.53 6.62
CA PRO A 256 -23.78 7.67 5.74
C PRO A 256 -24.04 7.23 4.29
N SER A 257 -24.99 7.86 3.63
CA SER A 257 -25.42 7.45 2.27
C SER A 257 -24.28 7.43 1.25
N GLU A 258 -23.30 8.34 1.41
CA GLU A 258 -22.15 8.46 0.51
C GLU A 258 -21.23 7.24 0.54
N ILE A 259 -21.13 6.53 1.68
CA ILE A 259 -20.26 5.34 1.85
C ILE A 259 -21.06 4.06 2.01
N ALA A 260 -22.38 4.06 1.89
CA ALA A 260 -23.22 2.91 2.15
C ALA A 260 -22.86 1.68 1.28
N ALA A 261 -22.53 1.93 0.00
CA ALA A 261 -22.10 0.86 -0.90
C ALA A 261 -20.75 0.23 -0.47
N GLN A 262 -19.80 1.06 -0.04
CA GLN A 262 -18.50 0.60 0.46
C GLN A 262 -18.65 -0.21 1.76
N VAL A 263 -19.51 0.24 2.67
CA VAL A 263 -19.81 -0.49 3.91
C VAL A 263 -20.47 -1.84 3.60
N ALA A 264 -21.43 -1.88 2.66
CA ALA A 264 -22.06 -3.13 2.23
C ALA A 264 -21.04 -4.12 1.61
N GLN A 265 -20.14 -3.61 0.78
CA GLN A 265 -19.09 -4.41 0.18
C GLN A 265 -18.11 -4.96 1.24
N ALA A 266 -17.71 -4.13 2.20
CA ALA A 266 -16.85 -4.56 3.31
C ALA A 266 -17.47 -5.71 4.13
N GLN A 267 -18.79 -5.73 4.27
CA GLN A 267 -19.53 -6.82 4.94
C GLN A 267 -19.81 -8.04 4.06
N GLY A 268 -19.36 -8.06 2.81
CA GLY A 268 -19.63 -9.15 1.87
C GLY A 268 -21.09 -9.26 1.44
N LYS A 269 -21.83 -8.15 1.51
CA LYS A 269 -23.27 -8.06 1.18
C LYS A 269 -23.54 -7.20 -0.06
N GLY A 270 -22.44 -6.83 -0.78
CA GLY A 270 -22.52 -6.02 -1.99
C GLY A 270 -22.59 -6.82 -3.28
#